data_ee791ca27a2bdca8cd56027df0316154
#
_entry.id   ee791ca27a2bdca8cd56027df0316154
#
_cell.length_a   1.000
_cell.length_b   1.000
_cell.length_c   1.000
_cell.angle_alpha   90.00
_cell.angle_beta   90.00
_cell.angle_gamma   90.00
#
_symmetry.space_group_name_H-M   'P 1'
#
loop_
_entity.id
_entity.type
_entity.pdbx_description
1 polymer ?
#
loop_
_entity_poly.entity_id
_entity_poly.type
_entity_poly.pdbx_seq_one_letter_code
_entity_poly.pdbx_strand_id
1 'polypeptide(L)'
;LELYKEVKNTFPNLDDFKQQFTQAYSRYLVLFPNDKIPTIVTSVPGLDTQWPSVFLYENDLNIYLDMYLGADNKIYKQSGIPLYISERMDKKFLLVDCFKKAIVYKQLPEKTLVTLLDRVIYEGKKLYFTQTMLPNEPLENIIGYNEEKFQWAEQNYGKVWAYIVENNLLYSKEENVIRQFAEEAPFTNPFGNNSPGRMGQYIGWKIVSAYMQNNSEVTLEEMMKNTDSQNILNNSKFKPTK
;
A
#
# COMPACT_ATOMS: atom_id res chain seq x y z
N LEU A 1 -23.70 -18.44 6.48
CA LEU A 1 -24.57 -18.46 5.29
C LEU A 1 -24.77 -17.07 4.68
N GLU A 2 -24.99 -16.02 5.49
CA GLU A 2 -25.20 -14.63 5.01
C GLU A 2 -23.95 -14.07 4.32
N LEU A 3 -22.79 -14.14 4.96
CA LEU A 3 -21.50 -13.69 4.39
C LEU A 3 -21.23 -14.30 3.02
N TYR A 4 -21.43 -15.60 2.87
CA TYR A 4 -21.23 -16.27 1.57
C TYR A 4 -22.18 -15.78 0.48
N LYS A 5 -23.42 -15.43 0.83
CA LYS A 5 -24.37 -14.82 -0.12
C LYS A 5 -23.91 -13.45 -0.56
N GLU A 6 -23.43 -12.61 0.37
CA GLU A 6 -22.89 -11.30 0.04
C GLU A 6 -21.66 -11.40 -0.88
N VAL A 7 -20.75 -12.35 -0.61
CA VAL A 7 -19.61 -12.60 -1.50
C VAL A 7 -20.09 -12.99 -2.90
N LYS A 8 -21.07 -13.89 -3.03
CA LYS A 8 -21.62 -14.29 -4.34
C LYS A 8 -22.30 -13.13 -5.07
N ASN A 9 -22.98 -12.23 -4.34
CA ASN A 9 -23.60 -11.04 -4.92
C ASN A 9 -22.57 -10.04 -5.41
N THR A 10 -21.50 -9.81 -4.62
CA THR A 10 -20.42 -8.87 -4.95
C THR A 10 -19.54 -9.39 -6.08
N PHE A 11 -19.29 -10.71 -6.08
CA PHE A 11 -18.45 -11.40 -7.05
C PHE A 11 -19.22 -12.54 -7.75
N PRO A 12 -20.20 -12.22 -8.62
CA PRO A 12 -20.91 -13.25 -9.40
C PRO A 12 -19.97 -14.03 -10.32
N ASN A 13 -18.94 -13.39 -10.81
CA ASN A 13 -17.77 -13.95 -11.47
C ASN A 13 -16.53 -13.07 -11.18
N LEU A 14 -15.37 -13.52 -11.63
CA LEU A 14 -14.09 -12.82 -11.48
C LEU A 14 -13.45 -12.47 -12.83
N ASP A 15 -14.21 -12.41 -13.92
CA ASP A 15 -13.65 -12.27 -15.26
C ASP A 15 -12.96 -10.92 -15.47
N ASP A 16 -13.59 -9.82 -15.03
CA ASP A 16 -13.00 -8.48 -15.07
C ASP A 16 -11.70 -8.43 -14.24
N PHE A 17 -11.71 -9.01 -13.04
CA PHE A 17 -10.51 -9.09 -12.20
C PHE A 17 -9.40 -9.89 -12.87
N LYS A 18 -9.73 -11.06 -13.45
CA LYS A 18 -8.74 -11.88 -14.17
C LYS A 18 -8.13 -11.14 -15.35
N GLN A 19 -8.94 -10.43 -16.13
CA GLN A 19 -8.47 -9.62 -17.25
C GLN A 19 -7.50 -8.53 -16.78
N GLN A 20 -7.88 -7.74 -15.77
CA GLN A 20 -7.04 -6.68 -15.22
C GLN A 20 -5.77 -7.24 -14.59
N PHE A 21 -5.87 -8.33 -13.83
CA PHE A 21 -4.71 -9.00 -13.23
C PHE A 21 -3.75 -9.49 -14.30
N THR A 22 -4.24 -10.13 -15.38
CA THR A 22 -3.42 -10.61 -16.48
C THR A 22 -2.66 -9.46 -17.15
N GLN A 23 -3.32 -8.32 -17.39
CA GLN A 23 -2.67 -7.13 -17.97
C GLN A 23 -1.57 -6.57 -17.05
N ALA A 24 -1.86 -6.44 -15.76
CA ALA A 24 -0.90 -5.94 -14.79
C ALA A 24 0.28 -6.92 -14.60
N TYR A 25 0.00 -8.22 -14.54
CA TYR A 25 1.03 -9.23 -14.39
C TYR A 25 1.88 -9.40 -15.67
N SER A 26 1.33 -9.13 -16.84
CA SER A 26 2.12 -9.08 -18.08
C SER A 26 3.16 -7.95 -18.04
N ARG A 27 2.80 -6.75 -17.50
CA ARG A 27 3.80 -5.68 -17.26
C ARG A 27 4.86 -6.11 -16.24
N TYR A 28 4.44 -6.78 -15.18
CA TYR A 28 5.35 -7.33 -14.18
C TYR A 28 6.39 -8.26 -14.83
N LEU A 29 5.97 -9.19 -15.68
CA LEU A 29 6.88 -10.14 -16.34
C LEU A 29 7.83 -9.50 -17.36
N VAL A 30 7.50 -8.34 -17.92
CA VAL A 30 8.45 -7.56 -18.73
C VAL A 30 9.62 -7.06 -17.89
N LEU A 31 9.38 -6.68 -16.65
CA LEU A 31 10.39 -6.16 -15.73
C LEU A 31 11.09 -7.28 -14.93
N PHE A 32 10.40 -8.38 -14.69
CA PHE A 32 10.86 -9.53 -13.90
C PHE A 32 10.59 -10.85 -14.65
N PRO A 33 11.31 -11.09 -15.77
CA PRO A 33 10.98 -12.18 -16.73
C PRO A 33 11.20 -13.59 -16.17
N ASN A 34 11.96 -13.73 -15.09
CA ASN A 34 12.24 -15.02 -14.47
C ASN A 34 11.14 -15.46 -13.48
N ASP A 35 10.19 -14.60 -13.18
CA ASP A 35 9.13 -14.89 -12.22
C ASP A 35 8.01 -15.72 -12.87
N LYS A 36 7.41 -16.60 -12.07
CA LYS A 36 6.27 -17.42 -12.50
C LYS A 36 4.95 -16.70 -12.19
N ILE A 37 3.97 -16.87 -13.08
CA ILE A 37 2.60 -16.44 -12.85
C ILE A 37 2.03 -17.24 -11.67
N PRO A 38 1.47 -16.59 -10.63
CA PRO A 38 0.87 -17.31 -9.53
C PRO A 38 -0.49 -17.92 -9.92
N THR A 39 -0.84 -19.00 -9.27
CA THR A 39 -2.23 -19.51 -9.28
C THR A 39 -3.07 -18.61 -8.37
N ILE A 40 -4.20 -18.12 -8.86
CA ILE A 40 -5.12 -17.33 -8.05
C ILE A 40 -6.06 -18.26 -7.30
N VAL A 41 -6.01 -18.20 -5.98
CA VAL A 41 -6.88 -18.96 -5.07
C VAL A 41 -7.77 -17.98 -4.30
N THR A 42 -9.08 -18.16 -4.39
CA THR A 42 -10.04 -17.33 -3.67
C THR A 42 -10.76 -18.10 -2.59
N SER A 43 -10.98 -17.48 -1.43
CA SER A 43 -11.65 -18.11 -0.30
C SER A 43 -12.48 -17.11 0.50
N VAL A 44 -13.28 -17.64 1.44
CA VAL A 44 -14.18 -16.87 2.33
C VAL A 44 -13.97 -17.38 3.77
N PRO A 45 -12.88 -16.94 4.45
CA PRO A 45 -12.52 -17.48 5.78
C PRO A 45 -13.37 -16.94 6.94
N GLY A 46 -14.05 -15.79 6.79
CA GLY A 46 -14.95 -15.27 7.82
C GLY A 46 -14.55 -13.95 8.47
N LEU A 47 -14.06 -12.97 7.70
CA LEU A 47 -13.77 -11.59 8.15
C LEU A 47 -12.67 -11.48 9.21
N ASP A 48 -11.60 -12.23 9.06
CA ASP A 48 -10.46 -12.11 9.95
C ASP A 48 -9.56 -10.93 9.53
N THR A 49 -9.68 -9.82 10.26
CA THR A 49 -8.85 -8.61 10.01
C THR A 49 -7.44 -8.70 10.59
N GLN A 50 -7.11 -9.75 11.33
CA GLN A 50 -5.77 -9.96 11.89
C GLN A 50 -4.82 -10.57 10.85
N TRP A 51 -5.36 -11.23 9.83
CA TRP A 51 -4.59 -11.81 8.73
C TRP A 51 -4.64 -10.95 7.47
N PRO A 52 -3.60 -11.00 6.65
CA PRO A 52 -3.61 -10.31 5.36
C PRO A 52 -4.76 -10.80 4.48
N SER A 53 -5.52 -9.85 3.91
CA SER A 53 -6.60 -10.17 2.95
C SER A 53 -6.10 -10.78 1.64
N VAL A 54 -4.83 -10.53 1.30
CA VAL A 54 -4.13 -11.07 0.14
C VAL A 54 -2.70 -11.42 0.54
N PHE A 55 -2.23 -12.61 0.17
CA PHE A 55 -0.86 -13.06 0.42
C PHE A 55 -0.42 -14.13 -0.58
N LEU A 56 0.89 -14.27 -0.74
CA LEU A 56 1.51 -15.36 -1.48
C LEU A 56 1.89 -16.48 -0.53
N TYR A 57 1.52 -17.70 -0.88
CA TYR A 57 2.02 -18.90 -0.27
C TYR A 57 2.57 -19.81 -1.39
N GLU A 58 3.87 -20.09 -1.36
CA GLU A 58 4.57 -20.69 -2.50
C GLU A 58 4.34 -19.91 -3.79
N ASN A 59 3.57 -20.46 -4.75
CA ASN A 59 3.19 -19.78 -5.98
C ASN A 59 1.68 -19.51 -6.07
N ASP A 60 0.96 -19.63 -4.97
CA ASP A 60 -0.47 -19.36 -4.90
C ASP A 60 -0.74 -17.96 -4.34
N LEU A 61 -1.42 -17.13 -5.11
CA LEU A 61 -1.94 -15.84 -4.68
C LEU A 61 -3.29 -16.06 -4.02
N ASN A 62 -3.32 -16.07 -2.70
CA ASN A 62 -4.51 -16.27 -1.89
C ASN A 62 -5.24 -14.95 -1.68
N ILE A 63 -6.55 -14.93 -1.91
CA ILE A 63 -7.41 -13.75 -1.83
C ILE A 63 -8.64 -14.09 -0.99
N TYR A 64 -8.89 -13.32 0.06
CA TYR A 64 -10.06 -13.41 0.92
C TYR A 64 -11.15 -12.47 0.41
N LEU A 65 -12.12 -12.99 -0.35
CA LEU A 65 -13.13 -12.18 -1.04
C LEU A 65 -14.11 -11.47 -0.09
N ASP A 66 -14.32 -12.01 1.10
CA ASP A 66 -15.15 -11.41 2.14
C ASP A 66 -14.55 -10.11 2.72
N MET A 67 -13.28 -9.81 2.41
CA MET A 67 -12.62 -8.56 2.76
C MET A 67 -12.84 -7.44 1.72
N TYR A 68 -13.73 -7.63 0.72
CA TYR A 68 -13.92 -6.68 -0.40
C TYR A 68 -15.39 -6.52 -0.81
N LEU A 69 -16.31 -6.54 0.16
CA LEU A 69 -17.77 -6.49 -0.10
C LEU A 69 -18.31 -5.08 -0.32
N GLY A 70 -17.48 -4.05 -0.13
CA GLY A 70 -17.87 -2.64 -0.17
C GLY A 70 -17.83 -1.99 1.21
N ALA A 71 -17.35 -0.74 1.27
CA ALA A 71 -17.09 0.00 2.51
C ALA A 71 -18.30 0.05 3.47
N ASP A 72 -19.51 0.19 2.90
CA ASP A 72 -20.76 0.35 3.64
C ASP A 72 -21.48 -0.95 3.95
N ASN A 73 -20.86 -2.11 3.66
CA ASN A 73 -21.52 -3.40 3.87
C ASN A 73 -21.90 -3.57 5.35
N LYS A 74 -23.19 -3.90 5.57
CA LYS A 74 -23.76 -4.04 6.92
C LYS A 74 -23.04 -5.08 7.77
N ILE A 75 -22.49 -6.13 7.14
CA ILE A 75 -21.79 -7.21 7.83
C ILE A 75 -20.53 -6.68 8.52
N TYR A 76 -19.82 -5.73 7.93
CA TYR A 76 -18.64 -5.12 8.53
C TYR A 76 -19.00 -4.35 9.82
N LYS A 77 -20.07 -3.55 9.79
CA LYS A 77 -20.57 -2.85 10.99
C LYS A 77 -21.00 -3.83 12.09
N GLN A 78 -21.74 -4.87 11.72
CA GLN A 78 -22.20 -5.90 12.66
C GLN A 78 -21.05 -6.69 13.28
N SER A 79 -19.95 -6.86 12.55
CA SER A 79 -18.71 -7.51 13.01
C SER A 79 -17.79 -6.59 13.81
N GLY A 80 -18.18 -5.32 14.06
CA GLY A 80 -17.39 -4.35 14.82
C GLY A 80 -16.12 -3.85 14.09
N ILE A 81 -16.05 -3.99 12.77
CA ILE A 81 -14.91 -3.50 11.98
C ILE A 81 -14.94 -1.97 11.97
N PRO A 82 -13.86 -1.30 12.41
CA PRO A 82 -13.77 0.16 12.40
C PRO A 82 -13.92 0.74 10.99
N LEU A 83 -14.59 1.91 10.89
CA LEU A 83 -14.88 2.55 9.60
C LEU A 83 -13.61 2.77 8.74
N TYR A 84 -12.51 3.27 9.32
CA TYR A 84 -11.26 3.52 8.61
C TYR A 84 -10.63 2.25 8.02
N ILE A 85 -10.99 1.06 8.53
CA ILE A 85 -10.60 -0.24 7.96
C ILE A 85 -11.58 -0.63 6.86
N SER A 86 -12.91 -0.56 7.12
CA SER A 86 -13.92 -0.97 6.14
C SER A 86 -13.94 -0.08 4.90
N GLU A 87 -13.54 1.20 5.00
CA GLU A 87 -13.36 2.09 3.84
C GLU A 87 -12.43 1.50 2.76
N ARG A 88 -11.55 0.58 3.15
CA ARG A 88 -10.61 -0.10 2.26
C ARG A 88 -11.02 -1.53 1.88
N MET A 89 -12.16 -1.99 2.41
CA MET A 89 -12.71 -3.31 2.14
C MET A 89 -13.71 -3.24 0.98
N ASP A 90 -13.26 -2.66 -0.14
CA ASP A 90 -14.06 -2.48 -1.35
C ASP A 90 -13.40 -3.17 -2.55
N LYS A 91 -14.21 -3.69 -3.47
CA LYS A 91 -13.80 -4.40 -4.69
C LYS A 91 -12.74 -3.63 -5.50
N LYS A 92 -12.79 -2.29 -5.51
CA LYS A 92 -11.83 -1.45 -6.22
C LYS A 92 -10.39 -1.60 -5.72
N PHE A 93 -10.20 -2.00 -4.45
CA PHE A 93 -8.86 -2.20 -3.88
C PHE A 93 -8.31 -3.61 -4.10
N LEU A 94 -9.10 -4.55 -4.61
CA LEU A 94 -8.70 -5.96 -4.74
C LEU A 94 -7.42 -6.12 -5.57
N LEU A 95 -7.40 -5.53 -6.77
CA LEU A 95 -6.23 -5.61 -7.66
C LEU A 95 -5.02 -4.87 -7.07
N VAL A 96 -5.24 -3.69 -6.49
CA VAL A 96 -4.19 -2.92 -5.81
C VAL A 96 -3.56 -3.74 -4.70
N ASP A 97 -4.36 -4.38 -3.86
CA ASP A 97 -3.88 -5.18 -2.74
C ASP A 97 -3.10 -6.42 -3.20
N CYS A 98 -3.46 -7.05 -4.32
CA CYS A 98 -2.68 -8.14 -4.91
C CYS A 98 -1.23 -7.72 -5.17
N PHE A 99 -1.01 -6.53 -5.72
CA PHE A 99 0.34 -6.02 -5.99
C PHE A 99 1.00 -5.45 -4.74
N LYS A 100 0.31 -4.64 -3.96
CA LYS A 100 0.85 -3.94 -2.79
C LYS A 100 1.12 -4.83 -1.58
N LYS A 101 0.28 -5.86 -1.35
CA LYS A 101 0.35 -6.71 -0.16
C LYS A 101 0.93 -8.11 -0.41
N ALA A 102 1.09 -8.52 -1.68
CA ALA A 102 1.54 -9.86 -2.01
C ALA A 102 2.69 -9.86 -3.02
N ILE A 103 2.44 -9.48 -4.28
CA ILE A 103 3.42 -9.63 -5.37
C ILE A 103 4.68 -8.79 -5.14
N VAL A 104 4.56 -7.60 -4.54
CA VAL A 104 5.69 -6.73 -4.22
C VAL A 104 6.77 -7.41 -3.38
N TYR A 105 6.39 -8.35 -2.51
CA TYR A 105 7.34 -9.04 -1.63
C TYR A 105 8.29 -9.98 -2.37
N LYS A 106 7.98 -10.37 -3.60
CA LYS A 106 8.93 -11.09 -4.45
C LYS A 106 10.17 -10.26 -4.80
N GLN A 107 10.06 -8.92 -4.75
CA GLN A 107 11.09 -7.98 -5.16
C GLN A 107 11.74 -7.23 -3.99
N LEU A 108 11.15 -7.30 -2.81
CA LEU A 108 11.70 -6.67 -1.62
C LEU A 108 12.64 -7.62 -0.88
N PRO A 109 13.90 -7.21 -0.59
CA PRO A 109 14.79 -8.01 0.21
C PRO A 109 14.33 -8.08 1.66
N GLU A 110 14.64 -9.18 2.33
CA GLU A 110 14.51 -9.25 3.79
C GLU A 110 15.42 -8.18 4.41
N LYS A 111 14.82 -7.28 5.17
CA LYS A 111 15.51 -6.22 5.89
C LYS A 111 14.82 -5.94 7.21
N THR A 112 15.61 -5.80 8.26
CA THR A 112 15.11 -5.24 9.53
C THR A 112 14.90 -3.74 9.36
N LEU A 113 13.66 -3.28 9.52
CA LEU A 113 13.29 -1.87 9.46
C LEU A 113 13.44 -1.29 10.86
N VAL A 114 14.52 -0.52 11.07
CA VAL A 114 14.92 -0.07 12.41
C VAL A 114 14.40 1.33 12.73
N THR A 115 14.41 2.22 11.74
CA THR A 115 14.07 3.64 11.92
C THR A 115 12.75 4.00 11.22
N LEU A 116 12.20 5.15 11.56
CA LEU A 116 11.06 5.70 10.82
C LEU A 116 11.42 5.87 9.33
N LEU A 117 12.63 6.35 9.01
CA LEU A 117 13.06 6.47 7.61
C LEU A 117 13.04 5.12 6.88
N ASP A 118 13.55 4.06 7.52
CA ASP A 118 13.52 2.73 6.91
C ASP A 118 12.09 2.29 6.58
N ARG A 119 11.15 2.51 7.51
CA ARG A 119 9.75 2.16 7.32
C ARG A 119 9.11 3.00 6.23
N VAL A 120 9.33 4.31 6.23
CA VAL A 120 8.80 5.27 5.26
C VAL A 120 9.26 4.90 3.83
N ILE A 121 10.55 4.65 3.63
CA ILE A 121 11.11 4.26 2.33
C ILE A 121 10.58 2.88 1.90
N TYR A 122 10.53 1.92 2.80
CA TYR A 122 10.02 0.59 2.50
C TYR A 122 8.57 0.61 2.01
N GLU A 123 7.69 1.33 2.72
CA GLU A 123 6.30 1.50 2.29
C GLU A 123 6.19 2.32 1.00
N GLY A 124 7.04 3.33 0.84
CA GLY A 124 7.12 4.12 -0.40
C GLY A 124 7.47 3.28 -1.62
N LYS A 125 8.38 2.33 -1.49
CA LYS A 125 8.71 1.36 -2.54
C LYS A 125 7.52 0.50 -2.94
N LYS A 126 6.75 0.02 -1.97
CA LYS A 126 5.54 -0.77 -2.23
C LYS A 126 4.51 0.01 -3.04
N LEU A 127 4.31 1.29 -2.68
CA LEU A 127 3.38 2.16 -3.40
C LEU A 127 3.87 2.48 -4.82
N TYR A 128 5.16 2.82 -4.98
CA TYR A 128 5.75 3.11 -6.28
C TYR A 128 5.72 1.89 -7.21
N PHE A 129 6.09 0.71 -6.69
CA PHE A 129 5.98 -0.55 -7.42
C PHE A 129 4.54 -0.80 -7.89
N THR A 130 3.57 -0.66 -6.98
CA THR A 130 2.15 -0.89 -7.31
C THR A 130 1.67 0.09 -8.38
N GLN A 131 2.04 1.36 -8.31
CA GLN A 131 1.73 2.37 -9.33
C GLN A 131 2.35 2.00 -10.70
N THR A 132 3.57 1.49 -10.71
CA THR A 132 4.22 1.04 -11.94
C THR A 132 3.49 -0.15 -12.59
N MET A 133 2.98 -1.07 -11.78
CA MET A 133 2.20 -2.21 -12.27
C MET A 133 0.80 -1.81 -12.73
N LEU A 134 0.20 -0.78 -12.10
CA LEU A 134 -1.16 -0.32 -12.30
C LEU A 134 -1.20 1.16 -12.73
N PRO A 135 -0.63 1.53 -13.89
CA PRO A 135 -0.45 2.95 -14.28
C PRO A 135 -1.76 3.70 -14.53
N ASN A 136 -2.86 3.00 -14.75
CA ASN A 136 -4.18 3.60 -14.97
C ASN A 136 -5.02 3.66 -13.68
N GLU A 137 -4.52 3.09 -12.56
CA GLU A 137 -5.22 3.14 -11.29
C GLU A 137 -5.00 4.51 -10.64
N PRO A 138 -6.06 5.21 -10.16
CA PRO A 138 -5.92 6.45 -9.43
C PRO A 138 -4.99 6.31 -8.23
N LEU A 139 -4.13 7.30 -8.03
CA LEU A 139 -3.09 7.26 -6.98
C LEU A 139 -3.71 7.14 -5.58
N GLU A 140 -4.83 7.81 -5.35
CA GLU A 140 -5.59 7.70 -4.10
C GLU A 140 -6.01 6.26 -3.77
N ASN A 141 -6.37 5.46 -4.79
CA ASN A 141 -6.69 4.04 -4.60
C ASN A 141 -5.43 3.24 -4.28
N ILE A 142 -4.30 3.52 -4.95
CA ILE A 142 -3.01 2.85 -4.67
C ILE A 142 -2.57 3.10 -3.23
N ILE A 143 -2.67 4.34 -2.76
CA ILE A 143 -2.36 4.71 -1.38
C ILE A 143 -3.42 4.15 -0.43
N GLY A 144 -4.68 4.11 -0.87
CA GLY A 144 -5.84 3.67 -0.09
C GLY A 144 -6.43 4.83 0.73
N TYR A 145 -6.53 6.01 0.12
CA TYR A 145 -7.23 7.17 0.66
C TYR A 145 -8.53 7.39 -0.08
N ASN A 146 -9.51 8.00 0.57
CA ASN A 146 -10.63 8.62 -0.13
C ASN A 146 -10.20 10.00 -0.67
N GLU A 147 -11.03 10.61 -1.51
CA GLU A 147 -10.76 11.90 -2.16
C GLU A 147 -10.36 13.00 -1.17
N GLU A 148 -11.11 13.16 -0.07
CA GLU A 148 -10.86 14.19 0.96
C GLU A 148 -9.50 14.00 1.63
N LYS A 149 -9.19 12.76 2.05
CA LYS A 149 -7.91 12.42 2.68
C LYS A 149 -6.74 12.55 1.72
N PHE A 150 -6.95 12.23 0.43
CA PHE A 150 -5.93 12.39 -0.58
C PHE A 150 -5.61 13.87 -0.83
N GLN A 151 -6.62 14.71 -0.98
CA GLN A 151 -6.45 16.16 -1.11
C GLN A 151 -5.76 16.77 0.10
N TRP A 152 -6.13 16.36 1.31
CA TRP A 152 -5.43 16.80 2.52
C TRP A 152 -3.95 16.41 2.48
N ALA A 153 -3.63 15.19 2.10
CA ALA A 153 -2.25 14.71 1.99
C ALA A 153 -1.43 15.53 0.99
N GLU A 154 -1.99 15.79 -0.21
CA GLU A 154 -1.35 16.62 -1.25
C GLU A 154 -1.06 18.06 -0.76
N GLN A 155 -1.96 18.64 0.03
CA GLN A 155 -1.80 20.00 0.53
C GLN A 155 -0.88 20.13 1.75
N ASN A 156 -0.68 19.05 2.51
CA ASN A 156 -0.02 19.12 3.81
C ASN A 156 1.23 18.24 3.96
N TYR A 157 1.62 17.42 2.97
CA TYR A 157 2.79 16.54 3.12
C TYR A 157 4.08 17.31 3.44
N GLY A 158 4.23 18.54 2.95
CA GLY A 158 5.36 19.40 3.27
C GLY A 158 5.40 19.78 4.77
N LYS A 159 4.26 20.07 5.36
CA LYS A 159 4.13 20.35 6.81
C LYS A 159 4.43 19.10 7.65
N VAL A 160 3.94 17.92 7.18
CA VAL A 160 4.21 16.64 7.85
C VAL A 160 5.70 16.32 7.82
N TRP A 161 6.34 16.52 6.67
CA TRP A 161 7.79 16.34 6.51
C TRP A 161 8.57 17.28 7.42
N ALA A 162 8.23 18.58 7.43
CA ALA A 162 8.86 19.56 8.30
C ALA A 162 8.76 19.15 9.77
N TYR A 163 7.58 18.70 10.22
CA TYR A 163 7.37 18.21 11.58
C TYR A 163 8.28 17.02 11.91
N ILE A 164 8.39 16.03 11.02
CA ILE A 164 9.26 14.86 11.21
C ILE A 164 10.72 15.28 11.37
N VAL A 165 11.19 16.23 10.54
CA VAL A 165 12.59 16.70 10.56
C VAL A 165 12.86 17.59 11.78
N GLU A 166 12.02 18.57 12.05
CA GLU A 166 12.19 19.54 13.15
C GLU A 166 12.15 18.87 14.53
N ASN A 167 11.39 17.77 14.67
CA ASN A 167 11.35 16.98 15.91
C ASN A 167 12.34 15.80 15.93
N ASN A 168 13.28 15.73 14.98
CA ASN A 168 14.30 14.67 14.89
C ASN A 168 13.71 13.24 14.84
N LEU A 169 12.49 13.06 14.30
CA LEU A 169 11.81 11.77 14.28
C LEU A 169 12.29 10.83 13.18
N LEU A 170 12.95 11.34 12.16
CA LEU A 170 13.33 10.58 10.96
C LEU A 170 14.15 9.32 11.28
N TYR A 171 15.05 9.42 12.26
CA TYR A 171 15.90 8.31 12.70
C TYR A 171 15.43 7.67 14.01
N SER A 172 14.22 8.02 14.47
CA SER A 172 13.64 7.41 15.64
C SER A 172 13.45 5.90 15.45
N LYS A 173 13.81 5.14 16.49
CA LYS A 173 13.60 3.70 16.61
C LYS A 173 12.39 3.38 17.50
N GLU A 174 11.74 4.41 18.01
CA GLU A 174 10.59 4.26 18.90
C GLU A 174 9.40 3.72 18.12
N GLU A 175 8.88 2.58 18.56
CA GLU A 175 7.77 1.89 17.89
C GLU A 175 6.52 2.78 17.80
N ASN A 176 6.23 3.56 18.84
CA ASN A 176 5.10 4.49 18.84
C ASN A 176 5.23 5.59 17.76
N VAL A 177 6.45 6.09 17.53
CA VAL A 177 6.71 7.06 16.46
C VAL A 177 6.50 6.39 15.10
N ILE A 178 7.05 5.20 14.91
CA ILE A 178 6.92 4.46 13.65
C ILE A 178 5.44 4.16 13.35
N ARG A 179 4.69 3.65 14.33
CA ARG A 179 3.25 3.37 14.19
C ARG A 179 2.48 4.62 13.80
N GLN A 180 2.72 5.72 14.47
CA GLN A 180 2.01 6.97 14.28
C GLN A 180 2.05 7.48 12.82
N PHE A 181 3.16 7.29 12.12
CA PHE A 181 3.34 7.77 10.75
C PHE A 181 3.15 6.70 9.68
N ALA A 182 3.39 5.43 9.99
CA ALA A 182 3.50 4.39 8.96
C ALA A 182 2.46 3.27 9.06
N GLU A 183 1.76 3.10 10.18
CA GLU A 183 0.78 2.03 10.34
C GLU A 183 -0.67 2.51 10.19
N GLU A 184 -1.58 1.55 10.08
CA GLU A 184 -3.01 1.83 9.93
C GLU A 184 -3.55 2.56 11.16
N ALA A 185 -4.15 3.72 10.92
CA ALA A 185 -4.80 4.53 11.92
C ALA A 185 -5.88 5.40 11.24
N PRO A 186 -6.88 5.87 11.99
CA PRO A 186 -7.90 6.76 11.44
C PRO A 186 -7.32 8.10 10.98
N PHE A 187 -6.24 8.57 11.62
CA PHE A 187 -5.54 9.82 11.30
C PHE A 187 -4.09 9.79 11.81
N THR A 188 -3.26 10.71 11.33
CA THR A 188 -1.87 10.88 11.81
C THR A 188 -1.90 11.84 13.01
N ASN A 189 -1.67 11.32 14.20
CA ASN A 189 -1.96 11.97 15.50
C ASN A 189 -1.55 13.46 15.64
N PRO A 190 -0.32 13.91 15.26
CA PRO A 190 0.05 15.32 15.42
C PRO A 190 -0.76 16.31 14.58
N PHE A 191 -1.51 15.82 13.57
CA PHE A 191 -2.23 16.65 12.59
C PHE A 191 -3.75 16.58 12.75
N GLY A 192 -4.24 15.85 13.75
CA GLY A 192 -5.66 15.77 14.09
C GLY A 192 -6.51 14.96 13.11
N ASN A 193 -7.81 14.91 13.37
CA ASN A 193 -8.77 14.01 12.73
C ASN A 193 -8.98 14.24 11.23
N ASN A 194 -8.66 15.43 10.73
CA ASN A 194 -8.77 15.74 9.29
C ASN A 194 -7.62 15.13 8.48
N SER A 195 -6.49 14.78 9.13
CA SER A 195 -5.38 14.12 8.44
C SER A 195 -5.71 12.67 8.13
N PRO A 196 -5.21 12.11 7.04
CA PRO A 196 -5.24 10.66 6.86
C PRO A 196 -4.26 9.97 7.83
N GLY A 197 -4.50 8.71 8.14
CA GLY A 197 -3.46 7.85 8.72
C GLY A 197 -2.33 7.59 7.73
N ARG A 198 -1.22 7.05 8.21
CA ARG A 198 -0.12 6.57 7.35
C ARG A 198 0.55 7.65 6.48
N MET A 199 0.58 8.91 6.92
CA MET A 199 1.23 9.99 6.15
C MET A 199 2.71 9.71 5.82
N GLY A 200 3.39 8.91 6.64
CA GLY A 200 4.74 8.44 6.33
C GLY A 200 4.81 7.58 5.07
N GLN A 201 3.81 6.73 4.82
CA GLN A 201 3.76 5.94 3.57
C GLN A 201 3.63 6.86 2.35
N TYR A 202 2.77 7.88 2.43
CA TYR A 202 2.61 8.87 1.37
C TYR A 202 3.91 9.65 1.10
N ILE A 203 4.58 10.13 2.16
CA ILE A 203 5.89 10.80 2.06
C ILE A 203 6.93 9.85 1.46
N GLY A 204 6.94 8.58 1.87
CA GLY A 204 7.82 7.57 1.30
C GLY A 204 7.63 7.39 -0.20
N TRP A 205 6.38 7.37 -0.65
CA TRP A 205 6.07 7.33 -2.09
C TRP A 205 6.60 8.57 -2.82
N LYS A 206 6.42 9.79 -2.26
CA LYS A 206 6.98 11.03 -2.82
C LYS A 206 8.50 10.97 -2.93
N ILE A 207 9.20 10.47 -1.88
CA ILE A 207 10.66 10.33 -1.87
C ILE A 207 11.13 9.33 -2.93
N VAL A 208 10.53 8.14 -2.98
CA VAL A 208 10.89 7.10 -3.95
C VAL A 208 10.59 7.55 -5.38
N SER A 209 9.46 8.23 -5.60
CA SER A 209 9.13 8.81 -6.91
C SER A 209 10.17 9.85 -7.35
N ALA A 210 10.57 10.74 -6.44
CA ALA A 210 11.62 11.73 -6.71
C ALA A 210 12.98 11.06 -6.95
N TYR A 211 13.30 10.00 -6.20
CA TYR A 211 14.51 9.21 -6.43
C TYR A 211 14.55 8.63 -7.84
N MET A 212 13.50 7.98 -8.29
CA MET A 212 13.42 7.40 -9.63
C MET A 212 13.44 8.46 -10.74
N GLN A 213 12.85 9.64 -10.50
CA GLN A 213 12.90 10.75 -11.46
C GLN A 213 14.30 11.37 -11.59
N ASN A 214 15.04 11.45 -10.49
CA ASN A 214 16.37 12.08 -10.47
C ASN A 214 17.52 11.11 -10.80
N ASN A 215 17.26 9.81 -10.92
CA ASN A 215 18.24 8.77 -11.21
C ASN A 215 17.67 7.83 -12.31
N SER A 216 17.57 8.37 -13.52
CA SER A 216 16.91 7.69 -14.66
C SER A 216 17.62 6.39 -15.11
N GLU A 217 18.88 6.21 -14.72
CA GLU A 217 19.67 5.00 -14.96
C GLU A 217 19.31 3.85 -14.02
N VAL A 218 18.64 4.14 -12.90
CA VAL A 218 18.28 3.13 -11.91
C VAL A 218 17.00 2.41 -12.37
N THR A 219 17.10 1.11 -12.51
CA THR A 219 15.94 0.26 -12.82
C THR A 219 15.01 0.08 -11.63
N LEU A 220 13.77 -0.32 -11.91
CA LEU A 220 12.81 -0.66 -10.84
C LEU A 220 13.38 -1.78 -9.94
N GLU A 221 14.01 -2.79 -10.53
CA GLU A 221 14.59 -3.91 -9.78
C GLU A 221 15.70 -3.45 -8.84
N GLU A 222 16.62 -2.62 -9.30
CA GLU A 222 17.71 -2.05 -8.48
C GLU A 222 17.15 -1.20 -7.34
N MET A 223 16.17 -0.33 -7.63
CA MET A 223 15.51 0.47 -6.59
C MET A 223 14.83 -0.44 -5.55
N MET A 224 14.12 -1.47 -5.97
CA MET A 224 13.45 -2.40 -5.04
C MET A 224 14.46 -3.14 -4.15
N LYS A 225 15.60 -3.55 -4.70
CA LYS A 225 16.67 -4.25 -3.98
C LYS A 225 17.56 -3.34 -3.12
N ASN A 226 17.57 -2.03 -3.35
CA ASN A 226 18.39 -1.09 -2.58
C ASN A 226 17.93 -1.03 -1.11
N THR A 227 18.70 -1.53 -0.18
CA THR A 227 18.38 -1.53 1.26
C THR A 227 18.84 -0.28 2.00
N ASP A 228 19.55 0.63 1.35
CA ASP A 228 20.05 1.87 1.95
C ASP A 228 19.01 2.99 1.84
N SER A 229 18.19 3.13 2.88
CA SER A 229 17.14 4.15 2.95
C SER A 229 17.69 5.58 2.93
N GLN A 230 18.90 5.79 3.50
CA GLN A 230 19.57 7.08 3.50
C GLN A 230 20.07 7.44 2.10
N ASN A 231 20.62 6.49 1.37
CA ASN A 231 21.04 6.67 -0.02
C ASN A 231 19.84 7.10 -0.89
N ILE A 232 18.69 6.41 -0.75
CA ILE A 232 17.47 6.75 -1.49
C ILE A 232 17.01 8.17 -1.14
N LEU A 233 16.98 8.54 0.14
CA LEU A 233 16.60 9.89 0.56
C LEU A 233 17.54 10.95 -0.02
N ASN A 234 18.84 10.78 0.11
CA ASN A 234 19.83 11.75 -0.34
C ASN A 234 19.78 11.97 -1.85
N ASN A 235 19.71 10.87 -2.62
CA ASN A 235 19.70 10.93 -4.08
C ASN A 235 18.31 11.25 -4.66
N SER A 236 17.24 11.18 -3.85
CA SER A 236 15.93 11.66 -4.26
C SER A 236 15.88 13.17 -4.47
N LYS A 237 16.74 13.92 -3.81
CA LYS A 237 16.72 15.40 -3.75
C LYS A 237 15.34 15.93 -3.31
N PHE A 238 14.60 15.14 -2.55
CA PHE A 238 13.27 15.48 -2.09
C PHE A 238 13.29 16.73 -1.20
N LYS A 239 12.61 17.77 -1.65
CA LYS A 239 12.49 19.07 -0.97
C LYS A 239 11.05 19.56 -1.09
N PRO A 240 10.13 19.12 -0.21
CA PRO A 240 8.76 19.59 -0.27
C PRO A 240 8.70 21.08 0.09
N THR A 241 7.87 21.82 -0.62
CA THR A 241 7.49 23.18 -0.23
C THR A 241 6.63 23.14 1.02
N LYS A 242 6.89 24.07 1.96
CA LYS A 242 6.09 24.21 3.19
C LYS A 242 4.67 24.65 2.89
#